data_fcbcda79efe202d1bf088abdb2d858c2
#
_entry.id   fcbcda79efe202d1bf088abdb2d858c2
#
_cell.length_a   1.000
_cell.length_b   1.000
_cell.length_c   1.000
_cell.angle_alpha   90.00
_cell.angle_beta   90.00
_cell.angle_gamma   90.00
#
_symmetry.space_group_name_H-M   'P 1'
#
loop_
_entity.id
_entity.type
_entity.pdbx_description
1 polymer ?
#
loop_
_entity_poly.entity_id
_entity_poly.type
_entity_poly.pdbx_seq_one_letter_code
_entity_poly.pdbx_strand_id
1 'polypeptide(L)'
;IINKIKSGHSVALITDAGTPGISDPGAVIIQRAIEENIEIIPVPGPTALITALSISGLSSEEFTFIGFLPVKQVQRRKKLLELSSEKRTLVFYEAPHRILQSLHDMLEVLDDRRACIARELTKMFEEVLRGRLSELIEKLENSKIAGEYVIIVEGITETPQTVDEALKEVKELMKKGKGRKEAVKIIAELYGLSKKELYEKSLKMDEIE
;
A
#
# COMPACT_ATOMS: atom_id res chain seq x y z
N ILE A 1 -18.82 26.13 -16.29
CA ILE A 1 -17.57 26.58 -15.63
C ILE A 1 -16.60 27.12 -16.69
N ILE A 2 -16.19 26.36 -17.67
CA ILE A 2 -15.23 26.76 -18.74
C ILE A 2 -15.62 28.08 -19.41
N ASN A 3 -16.91 28.25 -19.80
CA ASN A 3 -17.36 29.49 -20.42
C ASN A 3 -17.23 30.71 -19.50
N LYS A 4 -17.42 30.54 -18.19
CA LYS A 4 -17.20 31.62 -17.22
C LYS A 4 -15.72 32.03 -17.17
N ILE A 5 -14.80 31.05 -17.18
CA ILE A 5 -13.36 31.33 -17.17
C ILE A 5 -12.97 32.07 -18.47
N LYS A 6 -13.46 31.62 -19.63
CA LYS A 6 -13.21 32.29 -20.91
C LYS A 6 -13.78 33.71 -20.99
N SER A 7 -14.79 34.02 -20.19
CA SER A 7 -15.30 35.40 -20.08
C SER A 7 -14.54 36.24 -19.05
N GLY A 8 -13.37 35.80 -18.57
CA GLY A 8 -12.46 36.55 -17.71
C GLY A 8 -12.68 36.35 -16.19
N HIS A 9 -13.46 35.35 -15.80
CA HIS A 9 -13.66 35.04 -14.38
C HIS A 9 -12.60 34.05 -13.87
N SER A 10 -12.13 34.22 -12.64
CA SER A 10 -11.40 33.20 -11.92
C SER A 10 -12.35 32.23 -11.21
N VAL A 11 -11.99 30.95 -11.20
CA VAL A 11 -12.79 29.89 -10.55
C VAL A 11 -11.89 29.07 -9.63
N ALA A 12 -12.35 28.84 -8.39
CA ALA A 12 -11.71 27.90 -7.47
C ALA A 12 -12.45 26.56 -7.48
N LEU A 13 -11.70 25.48 -7.65
CA LEU A 13 -12.22 24.12 -7.44
C LEU A 13 -11.91 23.71 -5.99
N ILE A 14 -12.96 23.42 -5.23
CA ILE A 14 -12.88 23.00 -3.83
C ILE A 14 -13.58 21.66 -3.63
N THR A 15 -13.20 20.94 -2.60
CA THR A 15 -13.82 19.69 -2.14
C THR A 15 -14.06 19.76 -0.63
N ASP A 16 -14.93 18.92 -0.10
CA ASP A 16 -15.27 18.90 1.32
C ASP A 16 -14.08 18.44 2.20
N ALA A 17 -13.21 17.59 1.66
CA ALA A 17 -12.00 17.12 2.32
C ALA A 17 -10.92 16.74 1.31
N GLY A 18 -9.66 16.89 1.70
CA GLY A 18 -8.52 16.47 0.89
C GLY A 18 -8.23 17.35 -0.33
N THR A 19 -7.70 16.76 -1.38
CA THR A 19 -7.27 17.44 -2.60
C THR A 19 -8.23 17.15 -3.75
N PRO A 20 -8.82 18.18 -4.39
CA PRO A 20 -9.70 18.01 -5.54
C PRO A 20 -9.08 17.13 -6.64
N GLY A 21 -9.87 16.26 -7.24
CA GLY A 21 -9.42 15.36 -8.31
C GLY A 21 -8.70 14.08 -7.85
N ILE A 22 -8.39 13.94 -6.56
CA ILE A 22 -7.80 12.70 -5.99
C ILE A 22 -8.89 11.94 -5.23
N SER A 23 -9.52 10.96 -5.88
CA SER A 23 -10.71 10.25 -5.39
C SER A 23 -11.94 11.13 -5.17
N ASP A 24 -11.89 12.37 -5.63
CA ASP A 24 -12.93 13.38 -5.58
C ASP A 24 -13.29 13.89 -6.98
N PRO A 25 -14.47 14.51 -7.16
CA PRO A 25 -14.80 15.14 -8.42
C PRO A 25 -13.81 16.25 -8.79
N GLY A 26 -13.54 16.40 -10.10
CA GLY A 26 -12.65 17.47 -10.58
C GLY A 26 -11.84 17.11 -11.81
N ALA A 27 -11.50 15.85 -12.01
CA ALA A 27 -10.65 15.41 -13.11
C ALA A 27 -11.17 15.87 -14.49
N VAL A 28 -12.48 15.78 -14.72
CA VAL A 28 -13.11 16.19 -15.99
C VAL A 28 -12.96 17.68 -16.25
N ILE A 29 -13.14 18.53 -15.23
CA ILE A 29 -13.02 19.99 -15.40
C ILE A 29 -11.57 20.41 -15.59
N ILE A 30 -10.63 19.73 -14.90
CA ILE A 30 -9.19 19.94 -15.07
C ILE A 30 -8.77 19.57 -16.48
N GLN A 31 -9.15 18.38 -16.95
CA GLN A 31 -8.85 17.94 -18.32
C GLN A 31 -9.40 18.94 -19.35
N ARG A 32 -10.64 19.37 -19.20
CA ARG A 32 -11.25 20.32 -20.11
C ARG A 32 -10.57 21.69 -20.09
N ALA A 33 -10.13 22.15 -18.93
CA ALA A 33 -9.37 23.39 -18.80
C ALA A 33 -8.03 23.32 -19.56
N ILE A 34 -7.34 22.17 -19.47
CA ILE A 34 -6.09 21.94 -20.20
C ILE A 34 -6.34 21.96 -21.71
N GLU A 35 -7.36 21.27 -22.21
CA GLU A 35 -7.74 21.25 -23.61
C GLU A 35 -8.03 22.67 -24.17
N GLU A 36 -8.53 23.54 -23.34
CA GLU A 36 -8.88 24.92 -23.70
C GLU A 36 -7.75 25.94 -23.40
N ASN A 37 -6.55 25.44 -23.06
CA ASN A 37 -5.39 26.27 -22.71
C ASN A 37 -5.65 27.26 -21.55
N ILE A 38 -6.49 26.88 -20.59
CA ILE A 38 -6.76 27.66 -19.39
C ILE A 38 -5.67 27.34 -18.37
N GLU A 39 -5.08 28.38 -17.79
CA GLU A 39 -4.09 28.25 -16.73
C GLU A 39 -4.70 27.61 -15.49
N ILE A 40 -3.99 26.62 -14.93
CA ILE A 40 -4.38 25.92 -13.70
C ILE A 40 -3.31 26.17 -12.65
N ILE A 41 -3.71 26.77 -11.53
CA ILE A 41 -2.82 27.06 -10.42
C ILE A 41 -3.07 26.04 -9.32
N PRO A 42 -2.12 25.13 -9.02
CA PRO A 42 -2.25 24.17 -7.93
C PRO A 42 -2.05 24.86 -6.58
N VAL A 43 -2.92 24.55 -5.63
CA VAL A 43 -2.76 24.98 -4.23
C VAL A 43 -2.39 23.71 -3.41
N PRO A 44 -1.17 23.64 -2.85
CA PRO A 44 -0.77 22.52 -2.00
C PRO A 44 -1.69 22.38 -0.79
N GLY A 45 -2.10 21.16 -0.50
CA GLY A 45 -3.00 20.86 0.59
C GLY A 45 -2.80 19.46 1.19
N PRO A 46 -3.41 19.15 2.33
CA PRO A 46 -3.34 17.84 2.95
C PRO A 46 -4.06 16.79 2.12
N THR A 47 -3.58 15.55 2.18
CA THR A 47 -4.30 14.38 1.68
C THR A 47 -4.28 13.27 2.73
N ALA A 48 -5.40 12.60 2.93
CA ALA A 48 -5.48 11.47 3.86
C ALA A 48 -4.49 10.34 3.48
N LEU A 49 -4.29 10.11 2.17
CA LEU A 49 -3.32 9.18 1.61
C LEU A 49 -1.91 9.41 2.19
N ILE A 50 -1.35 10.60 1.99
CA ILE A 50 0.03 10.91 2.40
C ILE A 50 0.15 10.98 3.92
N THR A 51 -0.85 11.55 4.59
CA THR A 51 -0.89 11.62 6.05
C THR A 51 -0.88 10.21 6.66
N ALA A 52 -1.72 9.29 6.17
CA ALA A 52 -1.74 7.92 6.64
C ALA A 52 -0.42 7.17 6.35
N LEU A 53 0.10 7.33 5.13
CA LEU A 53 1.33 6.65 4.70
C LEU A 53 2.52 7.07 5.56
N SER A 54 2.67 8.37 5.86
CA SER A 54 3.79 8.90 6.65
C SER A 54 3.85 8.37 8.08
N ILE A 55 2.73 7.91 8.63
CA ILE A 55 2.64 7.36 9.99
C ILE A 55 2.39 5.85 10.01
N SER A 56 2.31 5.19 8.86
CA SER A 56 1.94 3.76 8.76
C SER A 56 2.98 2.82 9.37
N GLY A 57 4.27 3.17 9.26
CA GLY A 57 5.39 2.30 9.59
C GLY A 57 5.70 1.27 8.49
N LEU A 58 5.07 1.42 7.30
CA LEU A 58 5.38 0.65 6.09
C LEU A 58 6.25 1.51 5.16
N SER A 59 6.89 0.88 4.16
CA SER A 59 7.73 1.61 3.21
C SER A 59 6.92 2.67 2.46
N SER A 60 7.44 3.89 2.44
CA SER A 60 6.88 5.03 1.70
C SER A 60 7.73 5.44 0.50
N GLU A 61 8.82 4.74 0.22
CA GLU A 61 9.71 5.04 -0.91
C GLU A 61 8.99 4.86 -2.25
N GLU A 62 8.29 3.73 -2.38
CA GLU A 62 7.43 3.46 -3.52
C GLU A 62 6.08 2.92 -3.03
N PHE A 63 5.00 3.48 -3.54
CA PHE A 63 3.64 3.03 -3.21
C PHE A 63 2.70 3.14 -4.41
N THR A 64 1.66 2.34 -4.38
CA THR A 64 0.60 2.35 -5.38
C THR A 64 -0.71 2.77 -4.71
N PHE A 65 -1.25 3.91 -5.14
CA PHE A 65 -2.56 4.36 -4.69
C PHE A 65 -3.66 3.83 -5.60
N ILE A 66 -4.62 3.14 -5.01
CA ILE A 66 -5.71 2.48 -5.72
C ILE A 66 -7.02 3.27 -5.59
N GLY A 67 -7.17 4.05 -4.51
CA GLY A 67 -8.45 4.66 -4.15
C GLY A 67 -9.43 3.64 -3.59
N PHE A 68 -10.73 3.80 -3.91
CA PHE A 68 -11.76 2.87 -3.44
C PHE A 68 -11.81 1.59 -4.28
N LEU A 69 -11.87 0.46 -3.58
CA LEU A 69 -12.09 -0.83 -4.24
C LEU A 69 -13.53 -0.95 -4.80
N PRO A 70 -13.74 -1.78 -5.83
CA PRO A 70 -15.07 -2.04 -6.37
C PRO A 70 -16.05 -2.52 -5.30
N VAL A 71 -17.31 -2.04 -5.36
CA VAL A 71 -18.37 -2.40 -4.41
C VAL A 71 -18.72 -3.88 -4.50
N LYS A 72 -18.83 -4.42 -5.73
CA LYS A 72 -19.16 -5.83 -5.96
C LYS A 72 -17.99 -6.72 -5.59
N GLN A 73 -18.20 -7.71 -4.72
CA GLN A 73 -17.17 -8.62 -4.22
C GLN A 73 -16.34 -9.27 -5.33
N VAL A 74 -16.99 -9.80 -6.37
CA VAL A 74 -16.30 -10.44 -7.49
C VAL A 74 -15.31 -9.49 -8.17
N GLN A 75 -15.71 -8.24 -8.39
CA GLN A 75 -14.85 -7.24 -9.00
C GLN A 75 -13.74 -6.78 -8.04
N ARG A 76 -14.05 -6.68 -6.75
CA ARG A 76 -13.09 -6.33 -5.70
C ARG A 76 -12.00 -7.39 -5.60
N ARG A 77 -12.36 -8.67 -5.52
CA ARG A 77 -11.41 -9.79 -5.50
C ARG A 77 -10.57 -9.86 -6.77
N LYS A 78 -11.20 -9.63 -7.94
CA LYS A 78 -10.45 -9.54 -9.20
C LYS A 78 -9.40 -8.42 -9.14
N LYS A 79 -9.78 -7.23 -8.66
CA LYS A 79 -8.86 -6.10 -8.51
C LYS A 79 -7.72 -6.41 -7.52
N LEU A 80 -8.03 -7.04 -6.41
CA LEU A 80 -7.02 -7.47 -5.43
C LEU A 80 -6.08 -8.53 -6.02
N LEU A 81 -6.59 -9.46 -6.82
CA LEU A 81 -5.76 -10.45 -7.50
C LEU A 81 -4.76 -9.82 -8.48
N GLU A 82 -5.16 -8.76 -9.20
CA GLU A 82 -4.25 -7.97 -10.06
C GLU A 82 -3.11 -7.32 -9.25
N LEU A 83 -3.33 -7.06 -7.96
CA LEU A 83 -2.39 -6.41 -7.03
C LEU A 83 -1.62 -7.42 -6.17
N SER A 84 -1.92 -8.72 -6.26
CA SER A 84 -1.33 -9.73 -5.38
C SER A 84 0.20 -9.84 -5.51
N SER A 85 0.75 -9.56 -6.68
CA SER A 85 2.19 -9.55 -6.97
C SER A 85 2.85 -8.16 -6.83
N GLU A 86 2.11 -7.14 -6.38
CA GLU A 86 2.66 -5.80 -6.23
C GLU A 86 3.65 -5.74 -5.06
N LYS A 87 4.88 -5.29 -5.35
CA LYS A 87 5.98 -5.17 -4.36
C LYS A 87 5.95 -3.86 -3.59
N ARG A 88 5.33 -2.83 -4.16
CA ARG A 88 5.19 -1.52 -3.52
C ARG A 88 4.08 -1.54 -2.48
N THR A 89 4.17 -0.67 -1.50
CA THR A 89 3.10 -0.45 -0.53
C THR A 89 1.80 -0.06 -1.23
N LEU A 90 0.72 -0.75 -0.91
CA LEU A 90 -0.62 -0.52 -1.46
C LEU A 90 -1.40 0.41 -0.55
N VAL A 91 -2.06 1.42 -1.11
CA VAL A 91 -2.88 2.37 -0.34
C VAL A 91 -4.29 2.44 -0.92
N PHE A 92 -5.28 2.27 -0.05
CA PHE A 92 -6.70 2.27 -0.39
C PHE A 92 -7.47 3.27 0.48
N TYR A 93 -8.56 3.80 -0.06
CA TYR A 93 -9.63 4.43 0.70
C TYR A 93 -10.77 3.45 0.90
N GLU A 94 -11.43 3.50 2.05
CA GLU A 94 -12.59 2.66 2.27
C GLU A 94 -13.66 3.32 3.15
N ALA A 95 -14.91 3.01 2.84
CA ALA A 95 -16.06 3.49 3.59
C ALA A 95 -16.37 2.59 4.80
N PRO A 96 -16.93 3.13 5.90
CA PRO A 96 -17.14 2.38 7.14
C PRO A 96 -18.00 1.14 6.95
N HIS A 97 -19.05 1.22 6.14
CA HIS A 97 -19.97 0.10 5.93
C HIS A 97 -19.39 -1.05 5.11
N ARG A 98 -18.16 -0.90 4.57
CA ARG A 98 -17.50 -1.88 3.71
C ARG A 98 -16.16 -2.37 4.27
N ILE A 99 -15.61 -1.70 5.28
CA ILE A 99 -14.25 -1.92 5.76
C ILE A 99 -13.96 -3.39 6.08
N LEU A 100 -14.82 -4.05 6.86
CA LEU A 100 -14.62 -5.47 7.21
C LEU A 100 -14.67 -6.38 5.98
N GLN A 101 -15.62 -6.18 5.08
CA GLN A 101 -15.72 -6.98 3.85
C GLN A 101 -14.47 -6.82 2.98
N SER A 102 -13.95 -5.59 2.87
CA SER A 102 -12.75 -5.31 2.09
C SER A 102 -11.51 -5.92 2.72
N LEU A 103 -11.38 -5.88 4.05
CA LEU A 103 -10.26 -6.49 4.77
C LEU A 103 -10.29 -8.02 4.69
N HIS A 104 -11.45 -8.65 4.79
CA HIS A 104 -11.57 -10.10 4.58
C HIS A 104 -11.17 -10.52 3.17
N ASP A 105 -11.62 -9.78 2.13
CA ASP A 105 -11.20 -10.05 0.76
C ASP A 105 -9.68 -9.77 0.55
N MET A 106 -9.12 -8.78 1.24
CA MET A 106 -7.66 -8.52 1.22
C MET A 106 -6.91 -9.68 1.87
N LEU A 107 -7.33 -10.14 3.04
CA LEU A 107 -6.70 -11.28 3.73
C LEU A 107 -6.72 -12.55 2.87
N GLU A 108 -7.85 -12.83 2.21
CA GLU A 108 -8.00 -14.03 1.36
C GLU A 108 -7.14 -13.97 0.09
N VAL A 109 -6.95 -12.78 -0.51
CA VAL A 109 -6.30 -12.64 -1.83
C VAL A 109 -4.84 -12.19 -1.73
N LEU A 110 -4.50 -11.35 -0.73
CA LEU A 110 -3.17 -10.80 -0.55
C LEU A 110 -2.36 -11.53 0.53
N ASP A 111 -2.92 -12.57 1.15
CA ASP A 111 -2.39 -13.22 2.35
C ASP A 111 -2.35 -12.30 3.58
N ASP A 112 -1.86 -12.81 4.71
CA ASP A 112 -1.83 -12.11 5.98
C ASP A 112 -0.65 -11.12 6.07
N ARG A 113 -0.65 -10.11 5.20
CA ARG A 113 0.39 -9.08 5.13
C ARG A 113 0.31 -8.10 6.31
N ARG A 114 1.43 -7.45 6.58
CA ARG A 114 1.43 -6.29 7.48
C ARG A 114 0.59 -5.18 6.88
N ALA A 115 -0.16 -4.50 7.73
CA ALA A 115 -1.03 -3.41 7.31
C ALA A 115 -1.14 -2.33 8.38
N CYS A 116 -1.61 -1.17 7.95
CA CYS A 116 -2.00 -0.06 8.81
C CYS A 116 -3.37 0.42 8.39
N ILE A 117 -4.24 0.64 9.34
CA ILE A 117 -5.57 1.24 9.14
C ILE A 117 -5.59 2.55 9.89
N ALA A 118 -5.79 3.65 9.16
CA ALA A 118 -5.97 4.97 9.73
C ALA A 118 -7.43 5.41 9.54
N ARG A 119 -8.04 5.91 10.61
CA ARG A 119 -9.44 6.35 10.65
C ARG A 119 -9.51 7.80 11.09
N GLU A 120 -10.37 8.59 10.46
CA GLU A 120 -10.72 9.95 10.86
C GLU A 120 -9.49 10.84 11.14
N LEU A 121 -8.43 10.70 10.34
CA LEU A 121 -7.19 11.47 10.50
C LEU A 121 -7.46 12.95 10.63
N THR A 122 -6.80 13.60 11.58
CA THR A 122 -6.93 15.03 11.95
C THR A 122 -8.27 15.42 12.56
N LYS A 123 -9.16 14.46 12.84
CA LYS A 123 -10.47 14.69 13.47
C LYS A 123 -10.48 14.19 14.93
N MET A 124 -11.55 14.49 15.67
CA MET A 124 -11.69 14.13 17.10
C MET A 124 -11.55 12.61 17.38
N PHE A 125 -11.95 11.77 16.44
CA PHE A 125 -11.92 10.32 16.59
C PHE A 125 -10.84 9.65 15.74
N GLU A 126 -9.70 10.35 15.61
CA GLU A 126 -8.53 9.79 14.94
C GLU A 126 -8.07 8.50 15.62
N GLU A 127 -7.84 7.48 14.82
CA GLU A 127 -7.31 6.21 15.28
C GLU A 127 -6.38 5.61 14.22
N VAL A 128 -5.27 5.02 14.68
CA VAL A 128 -4.31 4.34 13.82
C VAL A 128 -3.99 2.96 14.39
N LEU A 129 -4.38 1.93 13.65
CA LEU A 129 -4.14 0.53 14.00
C LEU A 129 -3.05 -0.04 13.10
N ARG A 130 -2.13 -0.80 13.68
CA ARG A 130 -1.04 -1.48 12.96
C ARG A 130 -0.99 -2.93 13.38
N GLY A 131 -0.66 -3.82 12.43
CA GLY A 131 -0.57 -5.25 12.66
C GLY A 131 -0.66 -6.03 11.36
N ARG A 132 -0.97 -7.31 11.44
CA ARG A 132 -1.34 -8.12 10.29
C ARG A 132 -2.82 -7.93 9.95
N LEU A 133 -3.21 -8.22 8.70
CA LEU A 133 -4.61 -8.08 8.27
C LEU A 133 -5.57 -8.85 9.18
N SER A 134 -5.21 -10.08 9.59
CA SER A 134 -6.00 -10.90 10.53
C SER A 134 -6.21 -10.22 11.87
N GLU A 135 -5.16 -9.66 12.47
CA GLU A 135 -5.21 -8.96 13.76
C GLU A 135 -6.05 -7.67 13.67
N LEU A 136 -5.97 -6.97 12.55
CA LEU A 136 -6.71 -5.72 12.34
C LEU A 136 -8.20 -5.99 12.13
N ILE A 137 -8.57 -7.08 11.47
CA ILE A 137 -9.95 -7.54 11.34
C ILE A 137 -10.54 -7.81 12.73
N GLU A 138 -9.86 -8.61 13.56
CA GLU A 138 -10.32 -8.93 14.92
C GLU A 138 -10.54 -7.67 15.77
N LYS A 139 -9.60 -6.71 15.71
CA LYS A 139 -9.75 -5.44 16.43
C LYS A 139 -10.97 -4.64 15.96
N LEU A 140 -11.19 -4.57 14.65
CA LEU A 140 -12.33 -3.81 14.09
C LEU A 140 -13.68 -4.49 14.35
N GLU A 141 -13.76 -5.82 14.33
CA GLU A 141 -14.98 -6.55 14.66
C GLU A 141 -15.47 -6.27 16.10
N ASN A 142 -14.53 -6.00 17.01
CA ASN A 142 -14.79 -5.66 18.40
C ASN A 142 -14.89 -4.14 18.66
N SER A 143 -14.93 -3.31 17.62
CA SER A 143 -14.96 -1.86 17.72
C SER A 143 -16.18 -1.23 17.06
N LYS A 144 -16.44 0.05 17.38
CA LYS A 144 -17.46 0.82 16.66
C LYS A 144 -16.88 1.29 15.31
N ILE A 145 -17.41 0.75 14.23
CA ILE A 145 -17.06 1.14 12.88
C ILE A 145 -17.78 2.43 12.50
N ALA A 146 -17.02 3.50 12.24
CA ALA A 146 -17.55 4.80 11.81
C ALA A 146 -16.43 5.63 11.16
N GLY A 147 -16.80 6.63 10.36
CA GLY A 147 -15.86 7.54 9.74
C GLY A 147 -15.22 7.00 8.45
N GLU A 148 -14.19 7.66 7.98
CA GLU A 148 -13.47 7.34 6.74
C GLU A 148 -12.15 6.64 7.05
N TYR A 149 -11.80 5.67 6.23
CA TYR A 149 -10.64 4.83 6.43
C TYR A 149 -9.62 4.95 5.30
N VAL A 150 -8.35 4.96 5.68
CA VAL A 150 -7.23 4.69 4.78
C VAL A 150 -6.63 3.35 5.20
N ILE A 151 -6.55 2.41 4.27
CA ILE A 151 -5.92 1.11 4.47
C ILE A 151 -4.60 1.12 3.72
N ILE A 152 -3.52 0.76 4.41
CA ILE A 152 -2.19 0.64 3.83
C ILE A 152 -1.75 -0.79 4.05
N VAL A 153 -1.40 -1.48 2.97
CA VAL A 153 -0.97 -2.88 3.00
C VAL A 153 0.43 -2.98 2.44
N GLU A 154 1.28 -3.71 3.12
CA GLU A 154 2.64 -4.00 2.65
C GLU A 154 2.60 -4.71 1.30
N GLY A 155 3.49 -4.33 0.38
CA GLY A 155 3.66 -5.04 -0.87
C GLY A 155 4.08 -6.49 -0.64
N ILE A 156 4.03 -7.33 -1.69
CA ILE A 156 4.57 -8.67 -1.55
C ILE A 156 6.08 -8.57 -1.29
N THR A 157 6.49 -9.08 -0.16
CA THR A 157 7.89 -9.34 0.10
C THR A 157 8.16 -10.78 -0.37
N GLU A 158 9.06 -10.92 -1.30
CA GLU A 158 9.65 -12.24 -1.60
C GLU A 158 10.56 -12.62 -0.42
N THR A 159 9.95 -12.77 0.76
CA THR A 159 10.66 -13.28 1.91
C THR A 159 10.70 -14.79 1.74
N PRO A 160 11.87 -15.40 1.65
CA PRO A 160 11.95 -16.85 1.74
C PRO A 160 11.24 -17.28 3.02
N GLN A 161 10.11 -17.98 2.88
CA GLN A 161 9.33 -18.48 4.02
C GLN A 161 10.10 -19.57 4.76
N THR A 162 11.10 -20.13 4.10
CA THR A 162 11.95 -21.18 4.65
C THR A 162 13.43 -20.87 4.44
N VAL A 163 14.28 -21.39 5.32
CA VAL A 163 15.74 -21.30 5.17
C VAL A 163 16.20 -21.93 3.84
N ASP A 164 15.46 -22.91 3.32
CA ASP A 164 15.78 -23.58 2.07
C ASP A 164 15.50 -22.68 0.84
N GLU A 165 14.49 -21.81 0.90
CA GLU A 165 14.26 -20.78 -0.13
C GLU A 165 15.32 -19.67 -0.06
N ALA A 166 15.69 -19.23 1.14
CA ALA A 166 16.78 -18.28 1.35
C ALA A 166 18.12 -18.80 0.80
N LEU A 167 18.36 -20.11 0.88
CA LEU A 167 19.55 -20.75 0.32
C LEU A 167 19.61 -20.64 -1.21
N LYS A 168 18.48 -20.69 -1.91
CA LYS A 168 18.45 -20.48 -3.37
C LYS A 168 18.97 -19.10 -3.73
N GLU A 169 18.57 -18.06 -2.97
CA GLU A 169 19.04 -16.71 -3.20
C GLU A 169 20.52 -16.51 -2.84
N VAL A 170 21.00 -17.18 -1.77
CA VAL A 170 22.42 -17.23 -1.47
C VAL A 170 23.19 -17.81 -2.67
N LYS A 171 22.71 -18.92 -3.26
CA LYS A 171 23.32 -19.56 -4.44
C LYS A 171 23.34 -18.61 -5.66
N GLU A 172 22.26 -17.86 -5.88
CA GLU A 172 22.20 -16.88 -6.97
C GLU A 172 23.20 -15.71 -6.78
N LEU A 173 23.34 -15.21 -5.55
CA LEU A 173 24.36 -14.18 -5.25
C LEU A 173 25.78 -14.73 -5.42
N MET A 174 26.03 -15.98 -5.06
CA MET A 174 27.32 -16.64 -5.29
C MET A 174 27.60 -16.81 -6.79
N LYS A 175 26.63 -17.21 -7.60
CA LYS A 175 26.76 -17.26 -9.07
C LYS A 175 27.09 -15.89 -9.68
N LYS A 176 26.61 -14.80 -9.06
CA LYS A 176 26.92 -13.41 -9.46
C LYS A 176 28.28 -12.93 -8.93
N GLY A 177 29.13 -13.82 -8.39
CA GLY A 177 30.50 -13.54 -7.97
C GLY A 177 30.67 -13.08 -6.52
N LYS A 178 29.62 -13.11 -5.68
CA LYS A 178 29.77 -12.79 -4.25
C LYS A 178 30.30 -14.00 -3.48
N GLY A 179 31.17 -13.73 -2.50
CA GLY A 179 31.64 -14.77 -1.59
C GLY A 179 30.49 -15.30 -0.70
N ARG A 180 30.51 -16.60 -0.37
CA ARG A 180 29.47 -17.24 0.46
C ARG A 180 29.16 -16.47 1.75
N LYS A 181 30.19 -16.06 2.50
CA LYS A 181 29.99 -15.30 3.75
C LYS A 181 29.25 -13.98 3.53
N GLU A 182 29.56 -13.29 2.44
CA GLU A 182 28.92 -12.04 2.05
C GLU A 182 27.48 -12.29 1.61
N ALA A 183 27.24 -13.28 0.75
CA ALA A 183 25.89 -13.63 0.29
C ALA A 183 24.98 -14.03 1.45
N VAL A 184 25.46 -14.88 2.36
CA VAL A 184 24.72 -15.27 3.57
C VAL A 184 24.43 -14.05 4.46
N LYS A 185 25.41 -13.15 4.64
CA LYS A 185 25.20 -11.94 5.42
C LYS A 185 24.08 -11.08 4.86
N ILE A 186 24.11 -10.83 3.54
CA ILE A 186 23.09 -10.02 2.84
C ILE A 186 21.71 -10.64 3.01
N ILE A 187 21.57 -11.93 2.71
CA ILE A 187 20.26 -12.61 2.76
C ILE A 187 19.74 -12.72 4.20
N ALA A 188 20.62 -13.02 5.17
CA ALA A 188 20.21 -13.08 6.57
C ALA A 188 19.75 -11.72 7.11
N GLU A 189 20.42 -10.62 6.74
CA GLU A 189 20.02 -9.26 7.13
C GLU A 189 18.74 -8.83 6.43
N LEU A 190 18.59 -9.13 5.14
CA LEU A 190 17.42 -8.80 4.34
C LEU A 190 16.14 -9.47 4.88
N TYR A 191 16.25 -10.72 5.31
CA TYR A 191 15.08 -11.53 5.72
C TYR A 191 14.98 -11.81 7.21
N GLY A 192 15.85 -11.20 8.03
CA GLY A 192 15.83 -11.37 9.49
C GLY A 192 16.14 -12.81 9.94
N LEU A 193 16.88 -13.58 9.11
CA LEU A 193 17.22 -14.98 9.40
C LEU A 193 18.50 -15.11 10.22
N SER A 194 18.67 -16.25 10.90
CA SER A 194 19.89 -16.57 11.61
C SER A 194 21.07 -16.76 10.64
N LYS A 195 22.06 -15.85 10.67
CA LYS A 195 23.30 -15.95 9.88
C LYS A 195 24.00 -17.28 10.08
N LYS A 196 24.01 -17.78 11.31
CA LYS A 196 24.66 -19.03 11.67
C LYS A 196 23.97 -20.21 11.00
N GLU A 197 22.67 -20.30 11.14
CA GLU A 197 21.87 -21.38 10.56
C GLU A 197 21.94 -21.40 9.02
N LEU A 198 21.76 -20.21 8.41
CA LEU A 198 21.83 -20.06 6.95
C LEU A 198 23.22 -20.42 6.41
N TYR A 199 24.29 -20.06 7.14
CA TYR A 199 25.66 -20.40 6.75
C TYR A 199 25.92 -21.90 6.86
N GLU A 200 25.55 -22.54 7.97
CA GLU A 200 25.70 -23.99 8.18
C GLU A 200 24.97 -24.81 7.10
N LYS A 201 23.75 -24.41 6.77
CA LYS A 201 22.99 -25.06 5.68
C LYS A 201 23.59 -24.76 4.31
N SER A 202 24.16 -23.58 4.08
CA SER A 202 24.81 -23.24 2.80
C SER A 202 26.09 -24.08 2.52
N LEU A 203 26.76 -24.57 3.56
CA LEU A 203 27.90 -25.46 3.40
C LEU A 203 27.50 -26.85 2.91
N LYS A 204 26.36 -27.35 3.38
CA LYS A 204 25.84 -28.69 2.99
C LYS A 204 25.29 -28.73 1.55
N MET A 205 25.08 -27.58 0.91
CA MET A 205 24.60 -27.51 -0.47
C MET A 205 25.67 -28.01 -1.47
N ASP A 206 26.96 -27.88 -1.15
CA ASP A 206 28.06 -28.31 -2.04
C ASP A 206 28.37 -29.79 -1.93
N GLU A 207 27.82 -30.49 -0.92
CA GLU A 207 28.03 -31.94 -0.72
C GLU A 207 27.02 -32.79 -1.53
N ILE A 208 26.07 -32.17 -2.24
CA ILE A 208 24.94 -32.82 -2.92
C ILE A 208 25.03 -32.68 -4.46
N GLU A 209 25.99 -31.92 -4.99
CA GLU A 209 26.37 -31.84 -6.42
C GLU A 209 27.65 -32.66 -6.68
#